data_49d3e01ff49a401045e9a76262704030
#
_entry.id   49d3e01ff49a401045e9a76262704030
#
_cell.length_a   1.000
_cell.length_b   1.000
_cell.length_c   1.000
_cell.angle_alpha   90.00
_cell.angle_beta   90.00
_cell.angle_gamma   90.00
#
_symmetry.space_group_name_H-M   'P 1'
#
loop_
_entity.id
_entity.type
_entity.pdbx_description
1 polymer ?
#
loop_
_entity_poly.entity_id
_entity_poly.type
_entity_poly.pdbx_seq_one_letter_code
_entity_poly.pdbx_strand_id
1 'polypeptide(L)'
;DATQVTAETREITDMAGRKVTVPAAENIESVFSAGPVAAIFLYMVAPDKLLGWNYELNDVEKSIILDKYQDLPNFGMGDAVNYEAVIAANPTIAINSGKINDTMVSDCDALSESLGIPVVAVDNELNNSAEAFRFMGELLGVEDHAEELAQYAEQVFTDINALSDIPEEKKVSVYFGNGEDSLETAPRGSQHAQILDAINAVNVADLELGDGSRVQISAE
;
A
#
# COMPACT_ATOMS: atom_id res chain seq x y z
N ASP A 1 -18.95 -26.98 -28.57
CA ASP A 1 -17.91 -25.97 -28.73
C ASP A 1 -18.19 -24.85 -27.73
N ALA A 2 -17.50 -24.90 -26.58
CA ALA A 2 -17.49 -23.78 -25.66
C ALA A 2 -16.62 -22.69 -26.33
N THR A 3 -17.27 -21.64 -26.79
CA THR A 3 -16.58 -20.42 -27.22
C THR A 3 -15.87 -19.86 -26.00
N GLN A 4 -14.57 -20.04 -25.91
CA GLN A 4 -13.73 -19.35 -24.92
C GLN A 4 -13.87 -17.86 -25.23
N VAL A 5 -14.69 -17.16 -24.47
CA VAL A 5 -14.69 -15.69 -24.45
C VAL A 5 -13.38 -15.32 -23.81
N THR A 6 -12.39 -14.96 -24.63
CA THR A 6 -11.15 -14.36 -24.13
C THR A 6 -11.57 -13.05 -23.47
N ALA A 7 -11.40 -12.94 -22.15
CA ALA A 7 -11.66 -11.69 -21.45
C ALA A 7 -10.86 -10.57 -22.12
N GLU A 8 -11.51 -9.45 -22.40
CA GLU A 8 -10.85 -8.28 -22.95
C GLU A 8 -9.74 -7.82 -22.01
N THR A 9 -8.54 -7.59 -22.56
CA THR A 9 -7.37 -7.14 -21.82
C THR A 9 -6.90 -5.78 -22.29
N ARG A 10 -6.24 -5.03 -21.42
CA ARG A 10 -5.62 -3.74 -21.73
C ARG A 10 -4.18 -3.68 -21.20
N GLU A 11 -3.32 -2.92 -21.86
CA GLU A 11 -2.00 -2.58 -21.35
C GLU A 11 -2.12 -1.30 -20.50
N ILE A 12 -1.58 -1.35 -19.28
CA ILE A 12 -1.45 -0.18 -18.41
C ILE A 12 0.04 0.08 -18.14
N THR A 13 0.35 1.30 -17.72
CA THR A 13 1.65 1.61 -17.10
C THR A 13 1.41 1.74 -15.60
N ASP A 14 2.01 0.85 -14.79
CA ASP A 14 1.85 0.93 -13.34
C ASP A 14 2.69 2.05 -12.72
N MET A 15 2.53 2.27 -11.41
CA MET A 15 3.21 3.38 -10.75
C MET A 15 4.74 3.20 -10.67
N ALA A 16 5.26 2.00 -10.91
CA ALA A 16 6.69 1.74 -11.09
C ALA A 16 7.18 1.92 -12.54
N GLY A 17 6.30 2.38 -13.44
CA GLY A 17 6.61 2.58 -14.87
C GLY A 17 6.65 1.30 -15.70
N ARG A 18 6.20 0.16 -15.13
CA ARG A 18 6.15 -1.12 -15.82
C ARG A 18 4.92 -1.19 -16.72
N LYS A 19 5.08 -1.76 -17.91
CA LYS A 19 3.93 -2.08 -18.78
C LYS A 19 3.38 -3.43 -18.38
N VAL A 20 2.13 -3.45 -17.94
CA VAL A 20 1.44 -4.64 -17.46
C VAL A 20 0.16 -4.86 -18.26
N THR A 21 -0.01 -6.07 -18.78
CA THR A 21 -1.28 -6.46 -19.42
C THR A 21 -2.23 -6.98 -18.36
N VAL A 22 -3.35 -6.29 -18.16
CA VAL A 22 -4.38 -6.63 -17.19
C VAL A 22 -5.72 -6.85 -17.88
N PRO A 23 -6.68 -7.57 -17.29
CA PRO A 23 -8.06 -7.60 -17.79
C PRO A 23 -8.67 -6.18 -17.82
N ALA A 24 -9.70 -5.99 -18.65
CA ALA A 24 -10.53 -4.80 -18.57
C ALA A 24 -11.09 -4.64 -17.13
N ALA A 25 -11.30 -3.40 -16.67
CA ALA A 25 -11.62 -3.10 -15.27
C ALA A 25 -12.87 -3.86 -14.76
N GLU A 26 -13.88 -4.01 -15.61
CA GLU A 26 -15.11 -4.77 -15.33
C GLU A 26 -14.87 -6.29 -15.18
N ASN A 27 -13.75 -6.81 -15.69
CA ASN A 27 -13.36 -8.20 -15.59
C ASN A 27 -12.38 -8.47 -14.43
N ILE A 28 -11.99 -7.44 -13.68
CA ILE A 28 -11.20 -7.60 -12.46
C ILE A 28 -12.19 -7.84 -11.30
N GLU A 29 -12.41 -9.11 -10.96
CA GLU A 29 -13.38 -9.51 -9.96
C GLU A 29 -12.77 -9.66 -8.57
N SER A 30 -11.51 -10.12 -8.50
CA SER A 30 -10.82 -10.41 -7.24
C SER A 30 -9.34 -10.03 -7.32
N VAL A 31 -8.85 -9.40 -6.28
CA VAL A 31 -7.50 -8.84 -6.22
C VAL A 31 -6.78 -9.38 -4.99
N PHE A 32 -5.64 -10.02 -5.20
CA PHE A 32 -4.73 -10.39 -4.13
C PHE A 32 -3.87 -9.19 -3.73
N SER A 33 -3.80 -8.88 -2.44
CA SER A 33 -2.89 -7.88 -1.88
C SER A 33 -1.60 -8.57 -1.40
N ALA A 34 -0.45 -8.15 -1.95
CA ALA A 34 0.84 -8.74 -1.61
C ALA A 34 1.38 -8.32 -0.21
N GLY A 35 0.60 -7.56 0.56
CA GLY A 35 0.94 -7.15 1.91
C GLY A 35 -0.14 -6.28 2.56
N PRO A 36 -0.05 -6.04 3.88
CA PRO A 36 -1.09 -5.35 4.65
C PRO A 36 -1.44 -3.95 4.13
N VAL A 37 -0.44 -3.19 3.66
CA VAL A 37 -0.67 -1.84 3.12
C VAL A 37 -1.51 -1.92 1.84
N ALA A 38 -1.18 -2.85 0.93
CA ALA A 38 -1.96 -3.08 -0.27
C ALA A 38 -3.41 -3.50 0.06
N ALA A 39 -3.60 -4.33 1.10
CA ALA A 39 -4.93 -4.74 1.55
C ALA A 39 -5.76 -3.56 2.05
N ILE A 40 -5.16 -2.66 2.83
CA ILE A 40 -5.82 -1.44 3.33
C ILE A 40 -6.20 -0.51 2.17
N PHE A 41 -5.28 -0.24 1.23
CA PHE A 41 -5.59 0.56 0.04
C PHE A 41 -6.74 -0.04 -0.75
N LEU A 42 -6.69 -1.34 -1.02
CA LEU A 42 -7.74 -2.04 -1.76
C LEU A 42 -9.07 -2.03 -1.02
N TYR A 43 -9.06 -2.23 0.30
CA TYR A 43 -10.26 -2.12 1.13
C TYR A 43 -10.88 -0.72 1.07
N MET A 44 -10.07 0.33 1.04
CA MET A 44 -10.57 1.72 0.94
C MET A 44 -11.16 2.01 -0.43
N VAL A 45 -10.53 1.54 -1.50
CA VAL A 45 -10.91 1.90 -2.89
C VAL A 45 -11.99 0.97 -3.45
N ALA A 46 -11.84 -0.34 -3.27
CA ALA A 46 -12.72 -1.35 -3.88
C ALA A 46 -12.85 -2.59 -2.97
N PRO A 47 -13.49 -2.45 -1.80
CA PRO A 47 -13.55 -3.53 -0.81
C PRO A 47 -14.18 -4.82 -1.33
N ASP A 48 -15.12 -4.74 -2.27
CA ASP A 48 -15.78 -5.91 -2.86
C ASP A 48 -14.84 -6.74 -3.76
N LYS A 49 -13.69 -6.17 -4.16
CA LYS A 49 -12.66 -6.87 -4.94
C LYS A 49 -11.53 -7.45 -4.06
N LEU A 50 -11.52 -7.17 -2.75
CA LEU A 50 -10.51 -7.68 -1.82
C LEU A 50 -10.65 -9.19 -1.66
N LEU A 51 -9.63 -9.94 -2.07
CA LEU A 51 -9.63 -11.41 -1.99
C LEU A 51 -9.52 -11.91 -0.55
N GLY A 52 -8.77 -11.20 0.28
CA GLY A 52 -8.54 -11.54 1.69
C GLY A 52 -7.50 -10.67 2.36
N TRP A 53 -7.27 -10.96 3.62
CA TRP A 53 -6.34 -10.25 4.48
C TRP A 53 -4.94 -10.91 4.49
N ASN A 54 -3.96 -10.19 5.02
CA ASN A 54 -2.59 -10.69 5.16
C ASN A 54 -2.26 -11.12 6.60
N TYR A 55 -3.21 -10.97 7.53
CA TYR A 55 -3.10 -11.37 8.93
C TYR A 55 -4.49 -11.52 9.55
N GLU A 56 -4.57 -12.12 10.74
CA GLU A 56 -5.82 -12.22 11.49
C GLU A 56 -6.22 -10.86 12.06
N LEU A 57 -7.42 -10.40 11.71
CA LEU A 57 -7.98 -9.17 12.26
C LEU A 57 -8.23 -9.31 13.76
N ASN A 58 -7.76 -8.37 14.54
CA ASN A 58 -8.05 -8.30 15.97
C ASN A 58 -9.42 -7.65 16.24
N ASP A 59 -9.88 -7.67 17.49
CA ASP A 59 -11.21 -7.17 17.87
C ASP A 59 -11.40 -5.66 17.58
N VAL A 60 -10.31 -4.87 17.67
CA VAL A 60 -10.37 -3.43 17.36
C VAL A 60 -10.56 -3.22 15.85
N GLU A 61 -9.78 -3.94 15.03
CA GLU A 61 -9.92 -3.88 13.58
C GLU A 61 -11.30 -4.35 13.13
N LYS A 62 -11.81 -5.44 13.69
CA LYS A 62 -13.17 -5.92 13.44
C LYS A 62 -14.24 -4.91 13.82
N SER A 63 -14.01 -4.06 14.81
CA SER A 63 -14.96 -3.01 15.17
C SER A 63 -15.06 -1.87 14.13
N ILE A 64 -14.09 -1.77 13.22
CA ILE A 64 -13.99 -0.73 12.17
C ILE A 64 -14.29 -1.29 10.80
N ILE A 65 -13.81 -2.51 10.51
CA ILE A 65 -14.04 -3.20 9.24
C ILE A 65 -15.52 -3.61 9.14
N LEU A 66 -16.14 -3.36 8.00
CA LEU A 66 -17.53 -3.77 7.76
C LEU A 66 -17.68 -5.27 7.88
N ASP A 67 -18.75 -5.73 8.53
CA ASP A 67 -18.99 -7.13 8.89
C ASP A 67 -18.76 -8.12 7.73
N LYS A 68 -19.19 -7.77 6.52
CA LYS A 68 -19.07 -8.63 5.34
C LYS A 68 -17.63 -8.94 4.90
N TYR A 69 -16.63 -8.16 5.39
CA TYR A 69 -15.21 -8.35 5.04
C TYR A 69 -14.37 -8.90 6.19
N GLN A 70 -14.94 -9.06 7.39
CA GLN A 70 -14.20 -9.49 8.58
C GLN A 70 -13.72 -10.93 8.48
N ASP A 71 -14.53 -11.78 7.83
CA ASP A 71 -14.27 -13.22 7.71
C ASP A 71 -13.61 -13.61 6.37
N LEU A 72 -13.05 -12.64 5.63
CA LEU A 72 -12.26 -12.94 4.44
C LEU A 72 -11.03 -13.81 4.80
N PRO A 73 -10.57 -14.68 3.88
CA PRO A 73 -9.40 -15.53 4.12
C PRO A 73 -8.17 -14.72 4.53
N ASN A 74 -7.33 -15.30 5.39
CA ASN A 74 -6.00 -14.80 5.70
C ASN A 74 -4.96 -15.56 4.87
N PHE A 75 -4.23 -14.85 4.01
CA PHE A 75 -3.20 -15.43 3.13
C PHE A 75 -1.80 -15.33 3.71
N GLY A 76 -1.61 -14.70 4.87
CA GLY A 76 -0.29 -14.46 5.46
C GLY A 76 0.45 -13.26 4.86
N MET A 77 1.61 -12.94 5.42
CA MET A 77 2.48 -11.85 4.96
C MET A 77 3.95 -12.22 5.02
N GLY A 78 4.79 -11.56 4.21
CA GLY A 78 6.22 -11.84 4.12
C GLY A 78 6.48 -13.30 3.76
N ASP A 79 7.40 -13.95 4.48
CA ASP A 79 7.75 -15.35 4.24
C ASP A 79 6.64 -16.35 4.61
N ALA A 80 5.60 -15.89 5.32
CA ALA A 80 4.47 -16.73 5.74
C ALA A 80 3.29 -16.70 4.75
N VAL A 81 3.43 -16.08 3.58
CA VAL A 81 2.37 -16.05 2.55
C VAL A 81 2.10 -17.48 2.06
N ASN A 82 0.83 -17.88 2.11
CA ASN A 82 0.39 -19.16 1.55
C ASN A 82 0.02 -19.00 0.06
N TYR A 83 1.02 -19.04 -0.80
CA TYR A 83 0.84 -18.91 -2.26
C TYR A 83 -0.05 -20.01 -2.87
N GLU A 84 -0.03 -21.22 -2.31
CA GLU A 84 -0.93 -22.29 -2.78
C GLU A 84 -2.40 -21.93 -2.55
N ALA A 85 -2.71 -21.35 -1.39
CA ALA A 85 -4.05 -20.85 -1.09
C ALA A 85 -4.44 -19.65 -1.96
N VAL A 86 -3.51 -18.75 -2.26
CA VAL A 86 -3.73 -17.61 -3.17
C VAL A 86 -4.07 -18.13 -4.57
N ILE A 87 -3.28 -19.04 -5.11
CA ILE A 87 -3.50 -19.63 -6.45
C ILE A 87 -4.85 -20.38 -6.48
N ALA A 88 -5.16 -21.14 -5.42
CA ALA A 88 -6.43 -21.86 -5.33
C ALA A 88 -7.65 -20.94 -5.28
N ALA A 89 -7.51 -19.74 -4.70
CA ALA A 89 -8.53 -18.70 -4.67
C ALA A 89 -8.70 -17.96 -6.02
N ASN A 90 -7.80 -18.21 -6.98
CA ASN A 90 -7.86 -17.74 -8.37
C ASN A 90 -8.08 -16.22 -8.52
N PRO A 91 -7.20 -15.36 -7.95
CA PRO A 91 -7.31 -13.91 -8.13
C PRO A 91 -7.14 -13.50 -9.59
N THR A 92 -7.81 -12.43 -9.97
CA THR A 92 -7.72 -11.88 -11.34
C THR A 92 -6.39 -11.16 -11.56
N ILE A 93 -5.95 -10.41 -10.57
CA ILE A 93 -4.67 -9.69 -10.52
C ILE A 93 -4.14 -9.68 -9.08
N ALA A 94 -2.90 -9.27 -8.91
CA ALA A 94 -2.37 -8.90 -7.60
C ALA A 94 -1.90 -7.44 -7.59
N ILE A 95 -1.92 -6.82 -6.41
CA ILE A 95 -1.35 -5.50 -6.15
C ILE A 95 -0.23 -5.65 -5.13
N ASN A 96 0.95 -5.12 -5.47
CA ASN A 96 2.06 -4.91 -4.54
C ASN A 96 2.22 -3.42 -4.26
N SER A 97 2.24 -3.02 -2.99
CA SER A 97 2.29 -1.62 -2.58
C SER A 97 3.51 -1.34 -1.73
N GLY A 98 4.29 -0.34 -2.11
CA GLY A 98 5.52 0.04 -1.43
C GLY A 98 6.15 1.28 -2.05
N LYS A 99 7.36 1.61 -1.58
CA LYS A 99 8.17 2.65 -2.20
C LYS A 99 8.62 2.20 -3.60
N ILE A 100 8.44 3.07 -4.58
CA ILE A 100 8.84 2.77 -5.96
C ILE A 100 10.36 2.83 -6.10
N ASN A 101 10.95 1.70 -6.44
CA ASN A 101 12.38 1.53 -6.68
C ASN A 101 12.63 0.23 -7.50
N ASP A 102 13.88 -0.09 -7.80
CA ASP A 102 14.25 -1.29 -8.57
C ASP A 102 13.86 -2.59 -7.86
N THR A 103 13.86 -2.61 -6.53
CA THR A 103 13.41 -3.76 -5.72
C THR A 103 11.92 -4.01 -5.93
N MET A 104 11.08 -2.97 -5.88
CA MET A 104 9.64 -3.08 -6.14
C MET A 104 9.38 -3.67 -7.53
N VAL A 105 10.11 -3.23 -8.56
CA VAL A 105 10.00 -3.77 -9.90
C VAL A 105 10.32 -5.27 -9.92
N SER A 106 11.45 -5.65 -9.32
CA SER A 106 11.89 -7.05 -9.25
C SER A 106 10.91 -7.94 -8.49
N ASP A 107 10.38 -7.44 -7.37
CA ASP A 107 9.42 -8.17 -6.53
C ASP A 107 8.08 -8.38 -7.26
N CYS A 108 7.60 -7.38 -7.98
CA CYS A 108 6.39 -7.50 -8.79
C CYS A 108 6.57 -8.52 -9.93
N ASP A 109 7.74 -8.53 -10.59
CA ASP A 109 8.02 -9.47 -11.67
C ASP A 109 8.11 -10.91 -11.14
N ALA A 110 8.84 -11.12 -10.04
CA ALA A 110 8.96 -12.42 -9.38
C ALA A 110 7.61 -12.95 -8.88
N LEU A 111 6.79 -12.07 -8.30
CA LEU A 111 5.46 -12.43 -7.82
C LEU A 111 4.52 -12.78 -8.98
N SER A 112 4.60 -12.04 -10.09
CA SER A 112 3.82 -12.33 -11.31
C SER A 112 4.19 -13.69 -11.91
N GLU A 113 5.48 -14.02 -11.94
CA GLU A 113 5.96 -15.34 -12.39
C GLU A 113 5.47 -16.45 -11.45
N SER A 114 5.54 -16.23 -10.15
CA SER A 114 5.15 -17.22 -9.12
C SER A 114 3.65 -17.52 -9.13
N LEU A 115 2.82 -16.47 -9.27
CA LEU A 115 1.36 -16.60 -9.25
C LEU A 115 0.74 -16.90 -10.62
N GLY A 116 1.46 -16.61 -11.70
CA GLY A 116 0.96 -16.75 -13.07
C GLY A 116 -0.15 -15.73 -13.43
N ILE A 117 -0.22 -14.60 -12.73
CA ILE A 117 -1.19 -13.52 -12.94
C ILE A 117 -0.49 -12.16 -13.02
N PRO A 118 -1.13 -11.11 -13.59
CA PRO A 118 -0.58 -9.78 -13.57
C PRO A 118 -0.41 -9.26 -12.13
N VAL A 119 0.75 -8.65 -11.85
CA VAL A 119 1.03 -7.95 -10.60
C VAL A 119 1.27 -6.48 -10.90
N VAL A 120 0.55 -5.60 -10.23
CA VAL A 120 0.56 -4.15 -10.43
C VAL A 120 1.23 -3.48 -9.24
N ALA A 121 2.22 -2.63 -9.49
CA ALA A 121 2.88 -1.84 -8.46
C ALA A 121 2.07 -0.57 -8.15
N VAL A 122 1.86 -0.31 -6.85
CA VAL A 122 1.20 0.89 -6.33
C VAL A 122 2.12 1.60 -5.35
N ASP A 123 2.36 2.88 -5.57
CA ASP A 123 3.13 3.71 -4.66
C ASP A 123 2.36 3.96 -3.36
N ASN A 124 3.02 3.76 -2.23
CA ASN A 124 2.44 4.02 -0.90
C ASN A 124 3.14 5.15 -0.14
N GLU A 125 3.96 5.95 -0.83
CA GLU A 125 4.49 7.15 -0.20
C GLU A 125 3.33 8.12 0.11
N LEU A 126 3.34 8.67 1.32
CA LEU A 126 2.24 9.48 1.85
C LEU A 126 1.87 10.65 0.92
N ASN A 127 2.89 11.30 0.34
CA ASN A 127 2.69 12.43 -0.57
C ASN A 127 2.05 12.03 -1.92
N ASN A 128 2.10 10.76 -2.29
CA ASN A 128 1.58 10.23 -3.55
C ASN A 128 0.21 9.56 -3.37
N SER A 129 -0.38 9.64 -2.17
CA SER A 129 -1.66 8.95 -1.84
C SER A 129 -2.80 9.30 -2.79
N ALA A 130 -2.93 10.58 -3.17
CA ALA A 130 -3.99 11.01 -4.08
C ALA A 130 -3.82 10.38 -5.48
N GLU A 131 -2.59 10.34 -6.00
CA GLU A 131 -2.28 9.71 -7.28
C GLU A 131 -2.51 8.19 -7.22
N ALA A 132 -2.11 7.55 -6.12
CA ALA A 132 -2.33 6.13 -5.90
C ALA A 132 -3.83 5.77 -5.88
N PHE A 133 -4.67 6.57 -5.23
CA PHE A 133 -6.12 6.38 -5.26
C PHE A 133 -6.68 6.51 -6.67
N ARG A 134 -6.32 7.55 -7.42
CA ARG A 134 -6.77 7.72 -8.81
C ARG A 134 -6.33 6.57 -9.71
N PHE A 135 -5.07 6.16 -9.59
CA PHE A 135 -4.53 5.03 -10.34
C PHE A 135 -5.31 3.74 -10.04
N MET A 136 -5.56 3.43 -8.77
CA MET A 136 -6.35 2.26 -8.39
C MET A 136 -7.80 2.36 -8.85
N GLY A 137 -8.39 3.56 -8.82
CA GLY A 137 -9.73 3.83 -9.35
C GLY A 137 -9.84 3.45 -10.82
N GLU A 138 -8.92 3.93 -11.67
CA GLU A 138 -8.86 3.60 -13.09
C GLU A 138 -8.58 2.11 -13.33
N LEU A 139 -7.66 1.52 -12.55
CA LEU A 139 -7.35 0.10 -12.64
C LEU A 139 -8.58 -0.77 -12.39
N LEU A 140 -9.36 -0.43 -11.38
CA LEU A 140 -10.45 -1.26 -10.86
C LEU A 140 -11.85 -0.84 -11.33
N GLY A 141 -11.97 0.27 -12.08
CA GLY A 141 -13.25 0.77 -12.59
C GLY A 141 -14.15 1.37 -11.51
N VAL A 142 -13.55 2.10 -10.56
CA VAL A 142 -14.23 2.75 -9.43
C VAL A 142 -13.77 4.20 -9.26
N GLU A 143 -13.59 4.89 -10.39
CA GLU A 143 -12.96 6.21 -10.48
C GLU A 143 -13.65 7.26 -9.61
N ASP A 144 -14.98 7.27 -9.56
CA ASP A 144 -15.74 8.27 -8.79
C ASP A 144 -15.40 8.19 -7.29
N HIS A 145 -15.41 6.98 -6.72
CA HIS A 145 -15.07 6.79 -5.32
C HIS A 145 -13.58 7.03 -5.03
N ALA A 146 -12.71 6.60 -5.93
CA ALA A 146 -11.27 6.83 -5.82
C ALA A 146 -10.94 8.32 -5.87
N GLU A 147 -11.65 9.11 -6.67
CA GLU A 147 -11.50 10.56 -6.74
C GLU A 147 -11.92 11.24 -5.42
N GLU A 148 -12.99 10.77 -4.75
CA GLU A 148 -13.35 11.27 -3.41
C GLU A 148 -12.21 11.05 -2.39
N LEU A 149 -11.58 9.88 -2.40
CA LEU A 149 -10.44 9.57 -1.55
C LEU A 149 -9.20 10.42 -1.89
N ALA A 150 -8.94 10.61 -3.19
CA ALA A 150 -7.85 11.45 -3.66
C ALA A 150 -8.02 12.91 -3.24
N GLN A 151 -9.20 13.47 -3.38
CA GLN A 151 -9.51 14.84 -2.95
C GLN A 151 -9.41 15.00 -1.43
N TYR A 152 -9.81 14.00 -0.66
CA TYR A 152 -9.61 14.00 0.78
C TYR A 152 -8.12 14.06 1.14
N ALA A 153 -7.28 13.22 0.50
CA ALA A 153 -5.84 13.24 0.71
C ALA A 153 -5.23 14.62 0.35
N GLU A 154 -5.59 15.19 -0.80
CA GLU A 154 -5.14 16.53 -1.23
C GLU A 154 -5.57 17.63 -0.25
N GLN A 155 -6.81 17.54 0.30
CA GLN A 155 -7.28 18.49 1.30
C GLN A 155 -6.46 18.41 2.58
N VAL A 156 -6.16 17.20 3.07
CA VAL A 156 -5.29 17.01 4.25
C VAL A 156 -3.92 17.65 4.02
N PHE A 157 -3.30 17.42 2.87
CA PHE A 157 -2.01 18.05 2.55
C PHE A 157 -2.12 19.57 2.42
N THR A 158 -3.22 20.09 1.88
CA THR A 158 -3.47 21.54 1.83
C THR A 158 -3.55 22.12 3.23
N ASP A 159 -4.24 21.46 4.16
CA ASP A 159 -4.40 21.92 5.54
C ASP A 159 -3.06 21.89 6.30
N ILE A 160 -2.25 20.83 6.14
CA ILE A 160 -0.95 20.74 6.81
C ILE A 160 0.13 21.64 6.17
N ASN A 161 -0.03 22.06 4.91
CA ASN A 161 0.87 23.03 4.28
C ASN A 161 0.91 24.37 5.03
N ALA A 162 -0.13 24.72 5.79
CA ALA A 162 -0.10 25.86 6.69
C ALA A 162 0.99 25.75 7.77
N LEU A 163 1.52 24.56 8.02
CA LEU A 163 2.61 24.31 8.96
C LEU A 163 4.00 24.50 8.33
N SER A 164 4.10 24.68 7.02
CA SER A 164 5.38 24.81 6.30
C SER A 164 6.18 26.04 6.74
N ASP A 165 5.48 27.11 7.13
CA ASP A 165 6.07 28.40 7.52
C ASP A 165 6.37 28.52 9.02
N ILE A 166 6.27 27.41 9.79
CA ILE A 166 6.60 27.41 11.21
C ILE A 166 8.09 27.73 11.38
N PRO A 167 8.46 28.79 12.12
CA PRO A 167 9.86 29.10 12.40
C PRO A 167 10.58 27.93 13.09
N GLU A 168 11.87 27.73 12.78
CA GLU A 168 12.66 26.60 13.27
C GLU A 168 12.61 26.46 14.80
N GLU A 169 12.67 27.58 15.51
CA GLU A 169 12.62 27.62 16.98
C GLU A 169 11.26 27.24 17.58
N LYS A 170 10.22 27.11 16.73
CA LYS A 170 8.86 26.69 17.12
C LYS A 170 8.53 25.28 16.67
N LYS A 171 9.39 24.65 15.87
CA LYS A 171 9.17 23.27 15.46
C LYS A 171 9.25 22.33 16.65
N VAL A 172 8.38 21.32 16.64
CA VAL A 172 8.39 20.27 17.66
C VAL A 172 9.44 19.24 17.29
N SER A 173 10.31 18.92 18.25
CA SER A 173 11.26 17.83 18.13
C SER A 173 10.60 16.52 18.53
N VAL A 174 10.69 15.50 17.69
CA VAL A 174 10.03 14.21 17.88
C VAL A 174 11.04 13.08 17.78
N TYR A 175 11.00 12.16 18.74
CA TYR A 175 11.64 10.86 18.63
C TYR A 175 10.59 9.81 18.28
N PHE A 176 10.82 9.08 17.20
CA PHE A 176 9.89 8.03 16.73
C PHE A 176 10.40 6.66 17.22
N GLY A 177 10.00 6.27 18.42
CA GLY A 177 10.39 4.99 19.03
C GLY A 177 9.53 3.82 18.57
N ASN A 178 10.16 2.72 18.21
CA ASN A 178 9.55 1.46 17.84
C ASN A 178 10.06 0.33 18.73
N GLY A 179 9.33 -0.77 18.79
CA GLY A 179 9.64 -1.92 19.62
C GLY A 179 9.25 -1.70 21.10
N GLU A 180 9.35 -2.75 21.90
CA GLU A 180 8.98 -2.73 23.32
C GLU A 180 9.86 -1.81 24.15
N ASP A 181 11.15 -1.72 23.79
CA ASP A 181 12.16 -0.92 24.47
C ASP A 181 12.33 0.48 23.86
N SER A 182 11.63 0.77 22.75
CA SER A 182 11.77 2.00 21.97
C SER A 182 13.20 2.26 21.45
N LEU A 183 14.02 1.23 21.31
CA LEU A 183 15.40 1.33 20.83
C LEU A 183 15.52 1.11 19.32
N GLU A 184 14.42 0.84 18.62
CA GLU A 184 14.35 1.03 17.18
C GLU A 184 13.77 2.42 16.88
N THR A 185 14.33 3.11 15.89
CA THR A 185 13.81 4.42 15.44
C THR A 185 13.67 4.47 13.93
N ALA A 186 12.76 5.32 13.47
CA ALA A 186 12.61 5.62 12.06
C ALA A 186 13.27 6.99 11.77
N PRO A 187 14.49 7.03 11.19
CA PRO A 187 15.16 8.27 10.87
C PRO A 187 14.47 9.01 9.72
N ARG A 188 14.92 10.23 9.46
CA ARG A 188 14.44 11.05 8.33
C ARG A 188 14.58 10.28 7.02
N GLY A 189 13.56 10.37 6.14
CA GLY A 189 13.50 9.64 4.87
C GLY A 189 12.98 8.21 4.99
N SER A 190 12.72 7.73 6.21
CA SER A 190 12.01 6.47 6.44
C SER A 190 10.53 6.61 6.12
N GLN A 191 9.92 5.59 5.52
CA GLN A 191 8.47 5.54 5.30
C GLN A 191 7.68 5.71 6.61
N HIS A 192 8.18 5.17 7.72
CA HIS A 192 7.52 5.31 9.04
C HIS A 192 7.56 6.72 9.60
N ALA A 193 8.53 7.55 9.18
CA ALA A 193 8.71 8.92 9.65
C ALA A 193 8.14 9.98 8.71
N GLN A 194 7.57 9.62 7.56
CA GLN A 194 7.02 10.58 6.57
C GLN A 194 6.03 11.56 7.18
N ILE A 195 5.24 11.13 8.16
CA ILE A 195 4.30 12.03 8.85
C ILE A 195 5.01 13.19 9.54
N LEU A 196 6.21 12.97 10.09
CA LEU A 196 6.99 14.02 10.74
C LEU A 196 7.47 15.07 9.73
N ASP A 197 7.89 14.62 8.55
CA ASP A 197 8.28 15.51 7.46
C ASP A 197 7.06 16.30 6.94
N ALA A 198 5.92 15.64 6.77
CA ALA A 198 4.68 16.28 6.30
C ALA A 198 4.19 17.40 7.23
N ILE A 199 4.28 17.23 8.55
CA ILE A 199 3.89 18.27 9.54
C ILE A 199 5.02 19.21 9.91
N ASN A 200 6.15 19.19 9.20
CA ASN A 200 7.31 20.01 9.42
C ASN A 200 7.91 19.90 10.85
N ALA A 201 7.82 18.72 11.46
CA ALA A 201 8.45 18.43 12.74
C ALA A 201 9.95 18.11 12.57
N VAL A 202 10.70 18.25 13.64
CA VAL A 202 12.12 17.85 13.68
C VAL A 202 12.21 16.40 14.14
N ASN A 203 12.57 15.48 13.25
CA ASN A 203 12.94 14.14 13.66
C ASN A 203 14.34 14.18 14.30
N VAL A 204 14.44 13.85 15.59
CA VAL A 204 15.72 13.90 16.33
C VAL A 204 16.64 12.72 16.01
N ALA A 205 16.16 11.69 15.34
CA ALA A 205 16.97 10.59 14.87
C ALA A 205 17.71 10.99 13.57
N ASP A 206 18.85 11.66 13.74
CA ASP A 206 19.74 12.05 12.65
C ASP A 206 20.71 10.89 12.34
N LEU A 207 20.16 9.85 11.72
CA LEU A 207 20.85 8.61 11.40
C LEU A 207 20.69 8.30 9.92
N GLU A 208 21.67 7.61 9.33
CA GLU A 208 21.54 7.09 7.98
C GLU A 208 20.51 5.97 7.96
N LEU A 209 19.55 6.09 7.04
CA LEU A 209 18.60 5.01 6.76
C LEU A 209 19.32 3.98 5.90
N GLY A 210 19.58 2.78 6.46
CA GLY A 210 20.08 1.65 5.70
C GLY A 210 19.04 1.08 4.73
N ASP A 211 19.15 -0.20 4.41
CA ASP A 211 18.20 -0.88 3.49
C ASP A 211 16.81 -1.08 4.09
N GLY A 212 16.66 -0.89 5.41
CA GLY A 212 15.39 -1.00 6.13
C GLY A 212 14.67 0.33 6.34
N SER A 213 13.47 0.27 6.90
CA SER A 213 12.67 1.45 7.27
C SER A 213 12.97 1.95 8.69
N ARG A 214 13.74 1.21 9.48
CA ARG A 214 14.07 1.46 10.89
C ARG A 214 15.52 1.15 11.17
N VAL A 215 16.07 1.78 12.19
CA VAL A 215 17.45 1.62 12.65
C VAL A 215 17.45 1.30 14.14
N GLN A 216 18.23 0.29 14.53
CA GLN A 216 18.48 -0.03 15.92
C GLN A 216 19.47 0.96 16.52
N ILE A 217 19.17 1.48 17.71
CA ILE A 217 20.05 2.37 18.48
C ILE A 217 20.38 1.77 19.84
N SER A 218 21.38 2.34 20.53
CA SER A 218 21.67 2.05 21.94
C SER A 218 21.08 3.12 22.85
N ALA A 219 20.88 2.78 24.11
CA ALA A 219 20.40 3.71 25.13
C ALA A 219 21.50 4.62 25.72
N GLU A 220 22.73 4.58 25.16
CA GLU A 220 23.89 5.36 25.62
C GLU A 220 24.05 6.66 24.85
#